data_f6b342c9c0e0f984e91a61dca8da6ccf
#
_entry.id   f6b342c9c0e0f984e91a61dca8da6ccf
#
_cell.length_a   1.000
_cell.length_b   1.000
_cell.length_c   1.000
_cell.angle_alpha   90.00
_cell.angle_beta   90.00
_cell.angle_gamma   90.00
#
_symmetry.space_group_name_H-M   'P 1'
#
loop_
_entity.id
_entity.type
_entity.pdbx_description
1 polymer ?
#
loop_
_entity_poly.entity_id
_entity_poly.type
_entity_poly.pdbx_seq_one_letter_code
_entity_poly.pdbx_strand_id
1 'polypeptide(L)'
;MKGEPMTATRSQRRDCPDVSPICEVFKMLRRLMLWVGVLAGTAGSLATAQGLTPNASLAKMQLPEGLRADLLASEPWVRQPVAIDWDDRGRLWVLQYLQYPNPEGLRRIEVDRYSRTRYDRMPAPPPHGPRGSDRLTILHDDDGDGRIDRGHDFLDGLNLASGFAFGHGGVFVLNIPYLLFYPDRDRNDLPDSDPKVLLTGFGMQDAHSVANSLMFGPDGWLYGCQGSTVTSNIRGIEFQQGVWRYHPATDRFELFCEGGGNSWGLDFDAQGHLLYSTNYGGHLLLHGVQGGYYVKSFAKHGNLHNPYAFGYFDHAPHTNFTGGHVTVGGMVYQGDLLPESFRGKYIAADLLGHAAYWHQIQPLGSTFATRHGGNLLQSNDPWFAPSDLTIGPDGAITIADWHDARTAHPDPDASWDRSNGRIFRITTWQSPPRAAPFDLSLLTDMQLMDEILHPVSANAWKKRRSRQELVRRYGSLAGEKIEQTESFNALIERCRDAALRSDEPSGALEALWTWISLRHGRA
;
A
#
# COMPACT_ATOMS: atom_id res chain seq x y z
N MET A 1 67.95 15.18 10.73
CA MET A 1 68.90 14.24 10.13
C MET A 1 68.36 13.89 8.75
N LYS A 2 69.17 14.15 7.75
CA LYS A 2 68.93 14.00 6.33
C LYS A 2 68.98 12.51 5.94
N GLY A 3 68.06 12.03 5.09
CA GLY A 3 68.16 10.74 4.41
C GLY A 3 67.76 10.93 2.96
N GLU A 4 68.72 10.67 2.08
CA GLU A 4 68.69 10.87 0.60
C GLU A 4 67.93 9.75 -0.12
N PRO A 5 67.57 9.95 -1.42
CA PRO A 5 66.77 9.03 -2.20
C PRO A 5 67.58 7.96 -2.93
N MET A 6 67.06 6.74 -3.01
CA MET A 6 67.62 5.62 -3.77
C MET A 6 67.23 5.72 -5.27
N THR A 7 68.26 5.64 -6.09
CA THR A 7 68.27 5.67 -7.56
C THR A 7 67.75 4.38 -8.19
N ALA A 8 66.95 4.52 -9.23
CA ALA A 8 66.45 3.44 -10.08
C ALA A 8 67.53 2.92 -11.05
N THR A 9 67.74 1.62 -11.06
CA THR A 9 68.62 0.93 -12.02
C THR A 9 67.86 0.57 -13.30
N ARG A 10 68.41 1.00 -14.38
CA ARG A 10 67.99 0.79 -15.78
C ARG A 10 68.39 -0.64 -16.22
N SER A 11 67.44 -1.52 -16.56
CA SER A 11 67.72 -2.82 -17.20
C SER A 11 67.76 -2.68 -18.72
N GLN A 12 68.86 -3.16 -19.30
CA GLN A 12 69.15 -3.17 -20.71
C GLN A 12 68.19 -4.09 -21.50
N ARG A 13 67.78 -3.58 -22.66
CA ARG A 13 67.10 -4.41 -23.69
C ARG A 13 68.20 -5.24 -24.40
N ARG A 14 67.95 -6.56 -24.50
CA ARG A 14 68.64 -7.44 -25.45
C ARG A 14 67.78 -7.58 -26.69
N ASP A 15 68.34 -7.19 -27.84
CA ASP A 15 67.78 -7.43 -29.17
C ASP A 15 67.87 -8.94 -29.48
N CYS A 16 66.80 -9.57 -29.97
CA CYS A 16 66.82 -10.90 -30.54
C CYS A 16 66.65 -10.86 -32.04
N PRO A 17 67.41 -11.64 -32.78
CA PRO A 17 67.43 -11.60 -34.23
C PRO A 17 66.34 -12.45 -34.90
N ASP A 18 66.12 -12.12 -36.14
CA ASP A 18 65.21 -12.59 -37.17
C ASP A 18 64.46 -13.89 -37.06
N VAL A 19 63.25 -13.81 -37.53
CA VAL A 19 62.10 -14.68 -37.31
C VAL A 19 61.92 -15.69 -38.47
N SER A 20 61.80 -16.97 -38.17
CA SER A 20 61.41 -18.01 -39.11
C SER A 20 59.90 -17.99 -39.42
N PRO A 21 59.42 -18.49 -40.58
CA PRO A 21 58.01 -18.50 -40.99
C PRO A 21 57.02 -19.17 -40.00
N ILE A 22 57.53 -20.00 -39.09
CA ILE A 22 56.73 -20.70 -38.06
C ILE A 22 56.22 -19.71 -36.98
N CYS A 23 56.94 -18.60 -36.75
CA CYS A 23 56.54 -17.62 -35.75
C CYS A 23 55.36 -16.73 -36.18
N GLU A 24 55.16 -16.52 -37.46
CA GLU A 24 54.00 -15.81 -38.03
C GLU A 24 52.71 -16.63 -37.94
N VAL A 25 52.78 -17.96 -38.17
CA VAL A 25 51.63 -18.86 -38.04
C VAL A 25 51.18 -18.93 -36.58
N PHE A 26 52.10 -18.95 -35.62
CA PHE A 26 51.74 -18.92 -34.19
C PHE A 26 51.13 -17.55 -33.75
N LYS A 27 51.58 -16.47 -34.31
CA LYS A 27 51.00 -15.14 -34.06
C LYS A 27 49.58 -15.02 -34.64
N MET A 28 49.35 -15.63 -35.81
CA MET A 28 48.06 -15.63 -36.48
C MET A 28 47.06 -16.54 -35.75
N LEU A 29 47.47 -17.74 -35.32
CA LEU A 29 46.67 -18.65 -34.49
C LEU A 29 46.36 -18.07 -33.13
N ARG A 30 47.30 -17.38 -32.48
CA ARG A 30 47.06 -16.69 -31.19
C ARG A 30 46.10 -15.51 -31.33
N ARG A 31 46.12 -14.78 -32.45
CA ARG A 31 45.11 -13.73 -32.76
C ARG A 31 43.75 -14.34 -33.07
N LEU A 32 43.68 -15.46 -33.78
CA LEU A 32 42.43 -16.14 -34.07
C LEU A 32 41.80 -16.74 -32.79
N MET A 33 42.59 -17.32 -31.88
CA MET A 33 42.11 -17.80 -30.59
C MET A 33 41.68 -16.68 -29.67
N LEU A 34 42.31 -15.50 -29.70
CA LEU A 34 41.87 -14.31 -28.97
C LEU A 34 40.55 -13.77 -29.54
N TRP A 35 40.33 -13.80 -30.84
CA TRP A 35 39.08 -13.39 -31.47
C TRP A 35 37.93 -14.38 -31.21
N VAL A 36 38.19 -15.66 -31.24
CA VAL A 36 37.22 -16.68 -30.90
C VAL A 36 36.91 -16.69 -29.40
N GLY A 37 37.89 -16.40 -28.52
CA GLY A 37 37.70 -16.24 -27.10
C GLY A 37 36.89 -14.95 -26.75
N VAL A 38 37.06 -13.87 -27.51
CA VAL A 38 36.28 -12.64 -27.36
C VAL A 38 34.84 -12.82 -27.87
N LEU A 39 34.62 -13.56 -28.97
CA LEU A 39 33.29 -13.87 -29.46
C LEU A 39 32.55 -14.93 -28.61
N ALA A 40 33.26 -15.84 -27.96
CA ALA A 40 32.68 -16.79 -27.01
C ALA A 40 32.44 -16.15 -25.62
N GLY A 41 33.21 -15.08 -25.28
CA GLY A 41 33.06 -14.34 -24.02
C GLY A 41 31.94 -13.28 -24.04
N THR A 42 31.43 -12.89 -25.21
CA THR A 42 30.30 -11.96 -25.35
C THR A 42 28.92 -12.65 -25.46
N ALA A 43 28.90 -13.98 -25.53
CA ALA A 43 27.70 -14.78 -25.38
C ALA A 43 27.46 -15.24 -23.92
N GLY A 44 28.26 -14.76 -22.97
CA GLY A 44 28.02 -14.85 -21.53
C GLY A 44 26.88 -13.93 -21.14
N SER A 45 25.68 -14.44 -21.30
CA SER A 45 24.41 -14.10 -20.67
C SER A 45 24.44 -12.80 -19.83
N LEU A 46 23.97 -11.73 -20.40
CA LEU A 46 22.99 -10.92 -19.72
C LEU A 46 21.69 -11.73 -19.57
N ALA A 47 21.76 -12.85 -18.85
CA ALA A 47 20.59 -13.36 -18.17
C ALA A 47 20.38 -12.37 -17.01
N THR A 48 19.76 -11.22 -17.27
CA THR A 48 18.95 -10.56 -16.28
C THR A 48 18.04 -11.67 -15.73
N ALA A 49 18.12 -11.93 -14.43
CA ALA A 49 17.21 -12.89 -13.81
C ALA A 49 15.80 -12.38 -14.12
N GLN A 50 15.18 -12.96 -15.11
CA GLN A 50 13.83 -12.62 -15.50
C GLN A 50 12.92 -13.29 -14.49
N GLY A 51 11.97 -12.52 -13.91
CA GLY A 51 10.98 -13.08 -13.01
C GLY A 51 10.21 -14.24 -13.65
N LEU A 52 9.64 -15.09 -12.84
CA LEU A 52 8.79 -16.19 -13.33
C LEU A 52 7.58 -15.62 -14.07
N THR A 53 7.05 -16.36 -15.03
CA THR A 53 5.75 -15.99 -15.64
C THR A 53 4.64 -15.99 -14.56
N PRO A 54 3.53 -15.26 -14.74
CA PRO A 54 2.46 -15.19 -13.74
C PRO A 54 1.94 -16.57 -13.28
N ASN A 55 1.71 -17.50 -14.20
CA ASN A 55 1.27 -18.85 -13.86
C ASN A 55 2.38 -19.69 -13.19
N ALA A 56 3.64 -19.48 -13.53
CA ALA A 56 4.75 -20.17 -12.89
C ALA A 56 4.97 -19.64 -11.45
N SER A 57 4.78 -18.35 -11.20
CA SER A 57 4.79 -17.75 -9.86
C SER A 57 3.63 -18.27 -9.01
N LEU A 58 2.40 -18.31 -9.55
CA LEU A 58 1.25 -18.91 -8.89
C LEU A 58 1.52 -20.36 -8.46
N ALA A 59 2.15 -21.15 -9.31
CA ALA A 59 2.48 -22.55 -9.02
C ALA A 59 3.53 -22.73 -7.91
N LYS A 60 4.21 -21.65 -7.48
CA LYS A 60 5.17 -21.64 -6.36
C LYS A 60 4.53 -21.31 -5.02
N MET A 61 3.25 -20.93 -5.00
CA MET A 61 2.53 -20.58 -3.79
C MET A 61 2.08 -21.81 -3.02
N GLN A 62 2.25 -21.75 -1.71
CA GLN A 62 1.81 -22.75 -0.74
C GLN A 62 0.82 -22.11 0.21
N LEU A 63 -0.33 -22.72 0.38
CA LEU A 63 -1.43 -22.25 1.25
C LEU A 63 -1.86 -23.37 2.20
N PRO A 64 -2.53 -23.05 3.30
CA PRO A 64 -3.19 -24.02 4.17
C PRO A 64 -4.18 -24.90 3.40
N GLU A 65 -4.41 -26.11 3.92
CA GLU A 65 -5.40 -27.04 3.37
C GLU A 65 -6.80 -26.37 3.28
N GLY A 66 -7.46 -26.61 2.16
CA GLY A 66 -8.79 -26.02 1.88
C GLY A 66 -8.75 -24.67 1.18
N LEU A 67 -7.61 -23.98 1.19
CA LEU A 67 -7.42 -22.70 0.49
C LEU A 67 -6.71 -22.91 -0.85
N ARG A 68 -6.94 -21.98 -1.77
CA ARG A 68 -6.20 -21.86 -3.04
C ARG A 68 -5.93 -20.40 -3.36
N ALA A 69 -4.92 -20.15 -4.17
CA ALA A 69 -4.69 -18.87 -4.82
C ALA A 69 -5.09 -18.95 -6.29
N ASP A 70 -5.72 -17.89 -6.79
CA ASP A 70 -6.02 -17.69 -8.20
C ASP A 70 -5.27 -16.44 -8.68
N LEU A 71 -4.79 -16.43 -9.92
CA LEU A 71 -4.24 -15.25 -10.57
C LEU A 71 -5.40 -14.38 -11.07
N LEU A 72 -5.58 -13.20 -10.48
CA LEU A 72 -6.64 -12.27 -10.86
C LEU A 72 -6.19 -11.35 -11.99
N ALA A 73 -5.00 -10.77 -11.86
CA ALA A 73 -4.43 -9.85 -12.85
C ALA A 73 -2.90 -9.95 -12.89
N SER A 74 -2.31 -9.55 -14.00
CA SER A 74 -0.85 -9.47 -14.17
C SER A 74 -0.48 -8.41 -15.20
N GLU A 75 0.81 -8.31 -15.49
CA GLU A 75 1.31 -7.55 -16.63
C GLU A 75 0.64 -8.02 -17.94
N PRO A 76 0.30 -7.13 -18.87
CA PRO A 76 0.66 -5.70 -18.90
C PRO A 76 -0.28 -4.76 -18.12
N TRP A 77 -1.41 -5.25 -17.59
CA TRP A 77 -2.42 -4.42 -16.93
C TRP A 77 -1.99 -3.93 -15.56
N VAL A 78 -1.19 -4.73 -14.86
CA VAL A 78 -0.67 -4.44 -13.52
C VAL A 78 0.85 -4.47 -13.55
N ARG A 79 1.46 -3.40 -13.03
CA ARG A 79 2.92 -3.30 -12.86
C ARG A 79 3.21 -2.58 -11.55
N GLN A 80 4.11 -3.14 -10.75
CA GLN A 80 4.51 -2.61 -9.43
C GLN A 80 3.34 -2.05 -8.60
N PRO A 81 2.31 -2.88 -8.28
CA PRO A 81 1.18 -2.42 -7.49
C PRO A 81 1.62 -2.10 -6.06
N VAL A 82 1.20 -0.93 -5.51
CA VAL A 82 1.53 -0.49 -4.16
C VAL A 82 0.31 -0.37 -3.26
N ALA A 83 -0.86 -0.16 -3.84
CA ALA A 83 -2.13 -0.15 -3.13
C ALA A 83 -3.24 -0.69 -4.03
N ILE A 84 -4.17 -1.44 -3.43
CA ILE A 84 -5.31 -2.03 -4.11
C ILE A 84 -6.58 -1.84 -3.28
N ASP A 85 -7.70 -1.61 -3.96
CA ASP A 85 -9.00 -1.59 -3.28
C ASP A 85 -10.13 -1.88 -4.28
N TRP A 86 -11.26 -2.37 -3.79
CA TRP A 86 -12.45 -2.68 -4.57
C TRP A 86 -13.46 -1.54 -4.45
N ASP A 87 -13.94 -1.04 -5.58
CA ASP A 87 -14.98 0.00 -5.60
C ASP A 87 -16.38 -0.56 -5.31
N ASP A 88 -17.37 0.31 -5.22
CA ASP A 88 -18.78 -0.02 -4.95
C ASP A 88 -19.50 -0.73 -6.11
N ARG A 89 -18.84 -0.86 -7.28
CA ARG A 89 -19.26 -1.71 -8.42
C ARG A 89 -18.58 -3.07 -8.41
N GLY A 90 -17.77 -3.36 -7.40
CA GLY A 90 -17.00 -4.59 -7.28
C GLY A 90 -15.88 -4.72 -8.30
N ARG A 91 -15.34 -3.61 -8.80
CA ARG A 91 -14.16 -3.58 -9.66
C ARG A 91 -12.92 -3.33 -8.83
N LEU A 92 -11.81 -3.94 -9.20
CA LEU A 92 -10.54 -3.74 -8.52
C LEU A 92 -9.81 -2.53 -9.11
N TRP A 93 -9.37 -1.63 -8.24
CA TRP A 93 -8.51 -0.52 -8.58
C TRP A 93 -7.10 -0.77 -8.06
N VAL A 94 -6.10 -0.38 -8.85
CA VAL A 94 -4.70 -0.63 -8.57
C VAL A 94 -3.90 0.66 -8.75
N LEU A 95 -3.22 1.07 -7.68
CA LEU A 95 -2.22 2.14 -7.74
C LEU A 95 -0.86 1.51 -8.10
N GLN A 96 -0.33 1.90 -9.25
CA GLN A 96 0.93 1.42 -9.81
C GLN A 96 2.04 2.43 -9.53
N TYR A 97 3.07 2.05 -8.76
CA TYR A 97 4.13 2.93 -8.24
C TYR A 97 5.36 2.92 -9.14
N LEU A 98 5.16 3.27 -10.42
CA LEU A 98 6.17 3.18 -11.48
C LEU A 98 7.25 4.27 -11.39
N GLN A 99 6.97 5.36 -10.65
CA GLN A 99 7.92 6.46 -10.45
C GLN A 99 8.93 6.18 -9.32
N TYR A 100 8.67 5.18 -8.49
CA TYR A 100 9.57 4.80 -7.40
C TYR A 100 11.01 4.55 -7.90
N PRO A 101 12.08 4.97 -7.22
CA PRO A 101 12.08 5.70 -5.94
C PRO A 101 12.21 7.22 -6.07
N ASN A 102 12.41 7.77 -7.25
CA ASN A 102 12.71 9.18 -7.46
C ASN A 102 11.55 9.91 -8.12
N PRO A 103 11.11 11.06 -7.60
CA PRO A 103 10.09 11.87 -8.26
C PRO A 103 10.64 12.45 -9.57
N GLU A 104 9.78 12.50 -10.59
CA GLU A 104 10.09 13.13 -11.86
C GLU A 104 10.25 14.65 -11.70
N GLY A 105 11.12 15.24 -12.53
CA GLY A 105 11.29 16.68 -12.65
C GLY A 105 11.96 17.38 -11.46
N LEU A 106 12.46 16.65 -10.47
CA LEU A 106 13.21 17.18 -9.33
C LEU A 106 14.67 16.75 -9.40
N ARG A 107 15.55 17.65 -8.96
CA ARG A 107 16.98 17.37 -8.87
C ARG A 107 17.36 17.01 -7.44
N ARG A 108 18.03 15.88 -7.26
CA ARG A 108 18.64 15.50 -5.99
C ARG A 108 19.79 16.47 -5.67
N ILE A 109 19.77 17.08 -4.48
CA ILE A 109 20.84 17.97 -4.00
C ILE A 109 21.79 17.18 -3.09
N GLU A 110 21.23 16.30 -2.26
CA GLU A 110 21.96 15.57 -1.23
C GLU A 110 21.28 14.26 -0.95
N VAL A 111 22.05 13.21 -0.69
CA VAL A 111 21.60 11.93 -0.13
C VAL A 111 22.38 11.70 1.16
N ASP A 112 21.69 11.56 2.27
CA ASP A 112 22.35 11.35 3.56
C ASP A 112 22.72 9.87 3.80
N ARG A 113 23.41 9.60 4.90
CA ARG A 113 23.84 8.24 5.31
C ARG A 113 22.69 7.22 5.52
N TYR A 114 21.45 7.68 5.54
CA TYR A 114 20.25 6.85 5.67
C TYR A 114 19.48 6.74 4.36
N SER A 115 20.10 7.09 3.23
CA SER A 115 19.50 7.13 1.89
C SER A 115 18.33 8.11 1.77
N ARG A 116 18.22 9.11 2.67
CA ARG A 116 17.21 10.16 2.56
C ARG A 116 17.68 11.22 1.58
N THR A 117 16.83 11.56 0.64
CA THR A 117 17.12 12.48 -0.45
C THR A 117 16.52 13.85 -0.19
N ARG A 118 17.35 14.90 -0.31
CA ARG A 118 16.87 16.27 -0.37
C ARG A 118 16.80 16.73 -1.82
N TYR A 119 15.63 17.19 -2.23
CA TYR A 119 15.38 17.72 -3.56
C TYR A 119 15.55 19.23 -3.61
N ASP A 120 15.76 19.78 -4.83
CA ASP A 120 16.00 21.20 -5.07
C ASP A 120 14.78 22.09 -4.79
N ARG A 121 13.57 21.54 -4.85
CA ARG A 121 12.33 22.24 -4.59
C ARG A 121 11.20 21.27 -4.24
N MET A 122 10.09 21.82 -3.73
CA MET A 122 8.79 21.15 -3.70
C MET A 122 8.17 21.24 -5.11
N PRO A 123 7.66 20.14 -5.70
CA PRO A 123 6.95 20.21 -6.99
C PRO A 123 5.66 20.99 -6.84
N ALA A 124 5.17 21.61 -7.90
CA ALA A 124 3.80 22.10 -7.93
C ALA A 124 2.81 20.90 -7.96
N PRO A 125 1.58 21.03 -7.46
CA PRO A 125 0.59 19.97 -7.57
C PRO A 125 0.11 19.79 -9.03
N PRO A 126 -0.44 18.62 -9.39
CA PRO A 126 -1.12 18.46 -10.67
C PRO A 126 -2.24 19.50 -10.85
N PRO A 127 -2.49 19.98 -12.08
CA PRO A 127 -1.83 19.60 -13.33
C PRO A 127 -0.53 20.37 -13.61
N HIS A 128 -0.12 21.29 -12.75
CA HIS A 128 1.00 22.22 -12.99
C HIS A 128 2.38 21.67 -12.61
N GLY A 129 2.41 20.55 -11.90
CA GLY A 129 3.63 19.86 -11.51
C GLY A 129 4.21 18.96 -12.61
N PRO A 130 5.42 18.42 -12.38
CA PRO A 130 5.99 17.43 -13.28
C PRO A 130 5.12 16.17 -13.30
N ARG A 131 4.86 15.65 -14.50
CA ARG A 131 4.16 14.38 -14.68
C ARG A 131 5.15 13.24 -14.47
N GLY A 132 4.80 12.34 -13.55
CA GLY A 132 5.52 11.08 -13.32
C GLY A 132 4.96 9.93 -14.15
N SER A 133 5.27 8.71 -13.71
CA SER A 133 4.85 7.47 -14.38
C SER A 133 3.77 6.70 -13.62
N ASP A 134 3.44 7.10 -12.40
CA ASP A 134 2.47 6.40 -11.57
C ASP A 134 1.05 6.52 -12.14
N ARG A 135 0.24 5.50 -11.87
CA ARG A 135 -1.11 5.37 -12.42
C ARG A 135 -2.07 4.81 -11.39
N LEU A 136 -3.32 5.24 -11.47
CA LEU A 136 -4.44 4.61 -10.79
C LEU A 136 -5.33 3.96 -11.87
N THR A 137 -5.31 2.65 -11.93
CA THR A 137 -5.93 1.85 -13.01
C THR A 137 -7.13 1.10 -12.48
N ILE A 138 -8.23 1.12 -13.23
CA ILE A 138 -9.45 0.33 -13.01
C ILE A 138 -9.33 -0.96 -13.82
N LEU A 139 -9.50 -2.09 -13.16
CA LEU A 139 -9.44 -3.42 -13.77
C LEU A 139 -10.85 -3.97 -14.01
N HIS A 140 -11.07 -4.57 -15.16
CA HIS A 140 -12.34 -5.10 -15.60
C HIS A 140 -12.25 -6.59 -15.91
N ASP A 141 -13.18 -7.34 -15.36
CA ASP A 141 -13.51 -8.72 -15.64
C ASP A 141 -14.86 -8.68 -16.37
N ASP A 142 -14.81 -8.64 -17.70
CA ASP A 142 -15.98 -8.35 -18.54
C ASP A 142 -16.87 -9.58 -18.75
N ASP A 143 -16.29 -10.79 -18.68
CA ASP A 143 -17.01 -12.06 -18.86
C ASP A 143 -17.36 -12.77 -17.52
N GLY A 144 -16.82 -12.26 -16.40
CA GLY A 144 -17.12 -12.76 -15.05
C GLY A 144 -16.42 -14.08 -14.70
N ASP A 145 -15.33 -14.43 -15.41
CA ASP A 145 -14.57 -15.67 -15.16
C ASP A 145 -13.61 -15.58 -13.96
N GLY A 146 -13.48 -14.39 -13.38
CA GLY A 146 -12.60 -14.10 -12.25
C GLY A 146 -11.18 -13.71 -12.66
N ARG A 147 -10.94 -13.45 -13.94
CA ARG A 147 -9.70 -12.90 -14.48
C ARG A 147 -9.94 -11.54 -15.09
N ILE A 148 -8.91 -10.72 -15.08
CA ILE A 148 -9.00 -9.39 -15.67
C ILE A 148 -8.74 -9.45 -17.17
N ASP A 149 -9.70 -8.95 -17.94
CA ASP A 149 -9.65 -8.85 -19.40
C ASP A 149 -8.99 -7.59 -19.89
N ARG A 150 -9.20 -6.49 -19.17
CA ARG A 150 -8.65 -5.17 -19.51
C ARG A 150 -8.51 -4.26 -18.31
N GLY A 151 -7.71 -3.21 -18.50
CA GLY A 151 -7.58 -2.11 -17.56
C GLY A 151 -7.62 -0.77 -18.28
N HIS A 152 -8.10 0.27 -17.62
CA HIS A 152 -7.94 1.65 -18.07
C HIS A 152 -7.56 2.56 -16.91
N ASP A 153 -6.81 3.61 -17.20
CA ASP A 153 -6.32 4.51 -16.17
C ASP A 153 -7.39 5.57 -15.85
N PHE A 154 -7.84 5.61 -14.59
CA PHE A 154 -8.59 6.74 -14.05
C PHE A 154 -7.68 7.97 -13.93
N LEU A 155 -6.42 7.76 -13.49
CA LEU A 155 -5.38 8.77 -13.44
C LEU A 155 -4.08 8.22 -14.01
N ASP A 156 -3.38 9.05 -14.76
CA ASP A 156 -2.01 8.82 -15.20
C ASP A 156 -1.11 10.01 -14.88
N GLY A 157 0.20 9.82 -14.98
CA GLY A 157 1.16 10.89 -14.76
C GLY A 157 1.28 11.35 -13.31
N LEU A 158 0.87 10.53 -12.35
CA LEU A 158 1.10 10.75 -10.92
C LEU A 158 2.59 10.60 -10.59
N ASN A 159 3.02 11.20 -9.49
CA ASN A 159 4.45 11.34 -9.15
C ASN A 159 4.70 11.01 -7.68
N LEU A 160 5.17 9.82 -7.39
CA LEU A 160 5.24 9.20 -6.06
C LEU A 160 3.85 9.07 -5.40
N ALA A 161 2.93 8.42 -6.10
CA ALA A 161 1.61 8.14 -5.58
C ALA A 161 1.61 6.86 -4.72
N SER A 162 1.26 6.97 -3.43
CA SER A 162 1.47 5.93 -2.43
C SER A 162 0.21 5.43 -1.73
N GLY A 163 -0.95 5.95 -2.07
CA GLY A 163 -2.22 5.52 -1.50
C GLY A 163 -3.42 6.20 -2.13
N PHE A 164 -4.57 5.55 -2.09
CA PHE A 164 -5.84 6.12 -2.54
C PHE A 164 -7.00 5.61 -1.70
N ALA A 165 -8.11 6.33 -1.70
CA ALA A 165 -9.36 5.91 -1.06
C ALA A 165 -10.58 6.52 -1.76
N PHE A 166 -11.68 5.78 -1.82
CA PHE A 166 -12.95 6.27 -2.37
C PHE A 166 -13.77 7.00 -1.30
N GLY A 167 -14.47 8.04 -1.69
CA GLY A 167 -15.42 8.74 -0.83
C GLY A 167 -15.86 10.09 -1.38
N HIS A 168 -16.97 10.62 -0.88
CA HIS A 168 -17.49 11.96 -1.20
C HIS A 168 -17.68 12.24 -2.71
N GLY A 169 -17.98 11.21 -3.50
CA GLY A 169 -18.17 11.34 -4.95
C GLY A 169 -16.88 11.55 -5.74
N GLY A 170 -15.81 10.88 -5.32
CA GLY A 170 -14.52 10.89 -6.01
C GLY A 170 -13.47 10.06 -5.32
N VAL A 171 -12.22 10.34 -5.64
CA VAL A 171 -11.05 9.57 -5.17
C VAL A 171 -10.05 10.50 -4.50
N PHE A 172 -9.68 10.15 -3.27
CA PHE A 172 -8.56 10.75 -2.54
C PHE A 172 -7.28 10.04 -2.94
N VAL A 173 -6.23 10.80 -3.24
CA VAL A 173 -4.93 10.25 -3.67
C VAL A 173 -3.79 10.93 -2.93
N LEU A 174 -2.93 10.14 -2.33
CA LEU A 174 -1.61 10.59 -1.86
C LEU A 174 -0.67 10.63 -3.06
N ASN A 175 -0.46 11.79 -3.61
CA ASN A 175 0.56 12.08 -4.62
C ASN A 175 1.59 13.00 -3.98
N ILE A 176 2.60 12.42 -3.36
CA ILE A 176 3.50 13.10 -2.45
C ILE A 176 4.15 14.31 -3.11
N PRO A 177 4.11 15.52 -2.48
CA PRO A 177 3.81 15.81 -1.08
C PRO A 177 2.36 16.24 -0.76
N TYR A 178 1.39 15.81 -1.53
CA TYR A 178 0.00 16.26 -1.45
C TYR A 178 -0.97 15.15 -1.11
N LEU A 179 -2.03 15.49 -0.38
CA LEU A 179 -3.31 14.78 -0.43
C LEU A 179 -4.22 15.52 -1.40
N LEU A 180 -4.61 14.83 -2.46
CA LEU A 180 -5.44 15.34 -3.55
C LEU A 180 -6.82 14.70 -3.52
N PHE A 181 -7.84 15.42 -4.01
CA PHE A 181 -9.17 14.86 -4.26
C PHE A 181 -9.56 15.09 -5.71
N TYR A 182 -9.86 14.01 -6.41
CA TYR A 182 -10.36 13.99 -7.78
C TYR A 182 -11.85 13.67 -7.77
N PRO A 183 -12.73 14.62 -8.08
CA PRO A 183 -14.16 14.35 -8.16
C PRO A 183 -14.49 13.47 -9.39
N ASP A 184 -15.44 12.56 -9.22
CA ASP A 184 -16.08 11.74 -10.26
C ASP A 184 -17.54 11.53 -9.85
N ARG A 185 -18.34 12.58 -9.97
CA ARG A 185 -19.72 12.60 -9.47
C ARG A 185 -20.69 11.91 -10.41
N ASP A 186 -20.44 12.01 -11.70
CA ASP A 186 -21.23 11.33 -12.75
C ASP A 186 -20.83 9.85 -12.91
N ARG A 187 -19.74 9.41 -12.24
CA ARG A 187 -19.28 8.01 -12.19
C ARG A 187 -18.93 7.46 -13.59
N ASN A 188 -18.38 8.32 -14.43
CA ASN A 188 -17.96 7.94 -15.78
C ASN A 188 -16.53 7.40 -15.84
N ASP A 189 -15.88 7.23 -14.66
CA ASP A 189 -14.52 6.72 -14.50
C ASP A 189 -13.44 7.69 -15.05
N LEU A 190 -13.75 8.98 -15.07
CA LEU A 190 -12.85 10.08 -15.41
C LEU A 190 -13.02 11.20 -14.38
N PRO A 191 -11.95 11.91 -13.98
CA PRO A 191 -12.10 13.06 -13.11
C PRO A 191 -12.93 14.18 -13.75
N ASP A 192 -13.93 14.71 -13.02
CA ASP A 192 -14.77 15.83 -13.47
C ASP A 192 -13.98 17.13 -13.66
N SER A 193 -12.85 17.29 -12.99
CA SER A 193 -12.02 18.50 -12.98
C SER A 193 -10.60 18.22 -12.49
N ASP A 194 -9.74 19.23 -12.57
CA ASP A 194 -8.45 19.25 -11.87
C ASP A 194 -8.64 18.94 -10.37
N PRO A 195 -7.63 18.30 -9.73
CA PRO A 195 -7.76 17.91 -8.33
C PRO A 195 -7.83 19.10 -7.37
N LYS A 196 -8.59 18.94 -6.30
CA LYS A 196 -8.51 19.81 -5.12
C LYS A 196 -7.30 19.38 -4.28
N VAL A 197 -6.41 20.32 -3.95
CA VAL A 197 -5.34 20.11 -2.97
C VAL A 197 -5.94 20.25 -1.57
N LEU A 198 -5.98 19.18 -0.81
CA LEU A 198 -6.56 19.15 0.54
C LEU A 198 -5.50 19.38 1.62
N LEU A 199 -4.37 18.68 1.50
CA LEU A 199 -3.22 18.82 2.40
C LEU A 199 -1.93 18.93 1.58
N THR A 200 -0.95 19.62 2.16
CA THR A 200 0.40 19.76 1.63
C THR A 200 1.42 19.62 2.76
N GLY A 201 2.64 19.21 2.42
CA GLY A 201 3.74 19.12 3.37
C GLY A 201 4.08 17.71 3.81
N PHE A 202 3.54 16.67 3.12
CA PHE A 202 4.05 15.32 3.28
C PHE A 202 5.50 15.24 2.79
N GLY A 203 6.35 14.59 3.58
CA GLY A 203 7.77 14.50 3.27
C GLY A 203 8.05 13.58 2.09
N MET A 204 9.14 13.86 1.38
CA MET A 204 9.56 13.19 0.14
C MET A 204 10.94 12.53 0.25
N GLN A 205 11.58 12.59 1.41
CA GLN A 205 13.01 12.27 1.56
C GLN A 205 13.33 10.80 1.27
N ASP A 206 12.34 9.93 1.36
CA ASP A 206 12.50 8.49 1.23
C ASP A 206 11.21 7.85 0.72
N ALA A 207 11.20 7.47 -0.56
CA ALA A 207 10.01 6.98 -1.24
C ALA A 207 9.41 5.70 -0.65
N HIS A 208 10.21 4.88 0.08
CA HIS A 208 9.69 3.68 0.75
C HIS A 208 9.11 3.95 2.16
N SER A 209 9.14 5.20 2.61
CA SER A 209 8.67 5.61 3.94
C SER A 209 7.73 6.83 3.90
N VAL A 210 7.19 7.16 2.76
CA VAL A 210 6.24 8.27 2.59
C VAL A 210 4.91 8.00 3.29
N ALA A 211 4.04 9.01 3.37
CA ALA A 211 2.65 8.80 3.76
C ALA A 211 1.97 7.80 2.82
N ASN A 212 1.13 6.89 3.38
CA ASN A 212 0.57 5.76 2.65
C ASN A 212 -0.73 5.24 3.29
N SER A 213 -1.30 4.16 2.76
CA SER A 213 -2.39 3.36 3.33
C SER A 213 -3.64 4.17 3.68
N LEU A 214 -4.20 4.88 2.71
CA LEU A 214 -5.43 5.64 2.92
C LEU A 214 -6.63 4.73 3.16
N MET A 215 -7.39 5.02 4.23
CA MET A 215 -8.64 4.32 4.55
C MET A 215 -9.60 5.24 5.30
N PHE A 216 -10.88 5.19 4.96
CA PHE A 216 -11.91 5.81 5.81
C PHE A 216 -12.18 4.96 7.05
N GLY A 217 -12.04 5.59 8.21
CA GLY A 217 -12.44 5.01 9.48
C GLY A 217 -13.97 4.95 9.64
N PRO A 218 -14.45 4.19 10.63
CA PRO A 218 -15.88 4.09 10.91
C PRO A 218 -16.51 5.42 11.34
N ASP A 219 -15.70 6.36 11.82
CA ASP A 219 -16.08 7.71 12.25
C ASP A 219 -16.16 8.74 11.11
N GLY A 220 -15.93 8.33 9.86
CA GLY A 220 -15.98 9.19 8.67
C GLY A 220 -14.73 10.03 8.42
N TRP A 221 -13.67 9.88 9.22
CA TRP A 221 -12.37 10.47 8.94
C TRP A 221 -11.58 9.61 7.95
N LEU A 222 -10.81 10.27 7.10
CA LEU A 222 -9.80 9.63 6.26
C LEU A 222 -8.50 9.49 7.04
N TYR A 223 -8.04 8.27 7.25
CA TYR A 223 -6.80 7.94 7.94
C TYR A 223 -5.69 7.61 6.96
N GLY A 224 -4.45 7.85 7.35
CA GLY A 224 -3.27 7.43 6.62
C GLY A 224 -2.10 7.17 7.56
N CYS A 225 -1.22 6.26 7.13
CA CYS A 225 0.05 5.99 7.81
C CYS A 225 1.13 6.98 7.37
N GLN A 226 2.17 7.09 8.19
CA GLN A 226 3.42 7.77 7.89
C GLN A 226 4.57 6.83 8.22
N GLY A 227 5.47 6.64 7.27
CA GLY A 227 6.64 5.78 7.46
C GLY A 227 7.76 6.43 8.28
N SER A 228 8.85 5.66 8.50
CA SER A 228 9.81 5.93 9.57
C SER A 228 10.90 6.95 9.26
N THR A 229 11.19 7.23 8.01
CA THR A 229 12.41 7.98 7.62
C THR A 229 12.14 9.32 6.94
N VAL A 230 10.87 9.69 6.92
CA VAL A 230 10.37 10.91 6.30
C VAL A 230 9.81 11.83 7.37
N THR A 231 10.07 13.12 7.23
CA THR A 231 9.48 14.16 8.10
C THR A 231 8.43 14.91 7.30
N SER A 232 7.20 14.90 7.78
CA SER A 232 6.08 15.68 7.26
C SER A 232 5.81 16.88 8.15
N ASN A 233 5.33 17.99 7.57
CA ASN A 233 4.85 19.16 8.31
C ASN A 233 3.51 19.59 7.70
N ILE A 234 2.43 19.20 8.32
CA ILE A 234 1.07 19.47 7.85
C ILE A 234 0.45 20.53 8.74
N ARG A 235 0.15 21.69 8.17
CA ARG A 235 -0.49 22.81 8.90
C ARG A 235 0.26 23.21 10.18
N GLY A 236 1.60 23.09 10.17
CA GLY A 236 2.47 23.43 11.31
C GLY A 236 2.68 22.28 12.30
N ILE A 237 2.06 21.12 12.11
CA ILE A 237 2.31 19.92 12.91
C ILE A 237 3.39 19.10 12.20
N GLU A 238 4.56 19.00 12.81
CA GLU A 238 5.67 18.18 12.31
C GLU A 238 5.62 16.80 12.94
N PHE A 239 5.82 15.74 12.13
CA PHE A 239 5.84 14.35 12.59
C PHE A 239 6.61 13.46 11.62
N GLN A 240 6.98 12.26 12.09
CA GLN A 240 7.78 11.30 11.30
C GLN A 240 7.12 9.94 11.15
N GLN A 241 6.49 9.42 12.19
CA GLN A 241 5.88 8.09 12.21
C GLN A 241 4.52 8.17 12.85
N GLY A 242 3.66 7.24 12.50
CA GLY A 242 2.37 7.10 13.15
C GLY A 242 1.21 7.16 12.17
N VAL A 243 0.07 7.52 12.70
CA VAL A 243 -1.19 7.64 11.96
C VAL A 243 -1.70 9.06 12.07
N TRP A 244 -2.02 9.63 10.95
CA TRP A 244 -2.70 10.93 10.83
C TRP A 244 -4.11 10.71 10.29
N ARG A 245 -4.99 11.72 10.45
CA ARG A 245 -6.33 11.70 9.87
C ARG A 245 -6.78 13.07 9.38
N TYR A 246 -7.63 13.05 8.39
CA TYR A 246 -8.24 14.22 7.77
C TYR A 246 -9.75 14.06 7.69
N HIS A 247 -10.50 15.11 8.05
CA HIS A 247 -11.96 15.10 7.96
C HIS A 247 -12.43 15.94 6.77
N PRO A 248 -12.94 15.31 5.68
CA PRO A 248 -13.24 16.03 4.43
C PRO A 248 -14.32 17.12 4.58
N ALA A 249 -15.36 16.87 5.37
CA ALA A 249 -16.47 17.81 5.53
C ALA A 249 -16.15 19.02 6.40
N THR A 250 -15.18 18.92 7.32
CA THR A 250 -14.80 20.01 8.25
C THR A 250 -13.43 20.60 7.96
N ASP A 251 -12.72 20.06 6.98
CA ASP A 251 -11.33 20.43 6.62
C ASP A 251 -10.36 20.37 7.82
N ARG A 252 -10.56 19.42 8.75
CA ARG A 252 -9.69 19.26 9.93
C ARG A 252 -8.62 18.22 9.66
N PHE A 253 -7.40 18.53 10.09
CA PHE A 253 -6.26 17.59 10.13
C PHE A 253 -5.87 17.33 11.57
N GLU A 254 -5.56 16.10 11.90
CA GLU A 254 -5.04 15.68 13.21
C GLU A 254 -3.93 14.64 13.04
N LEU A 255 -2.86 14.78 13.82
CA LEU A 255 -1.94 13.68 14.09
C LEU A 255 -2.63 12.80 15.13
N PHE A 256 -3.13 11.62 14.68
CA PHE A 256 -3.95 10.75 15.52
C PHE A 256 -3.12 10.06 16.61
N CYS A 257 -2.03 9.42 16.22
CA CYS A 257 -1.03 8.88 17.14
C CYS A 257 0.35 8.89 16.47
N GLU A 258 1.41 8.85 17.26
CA GLU A 258 2.78 8.94 16.77
C GLU A 258 3.61 7.76 17.24
N GLY A 259 4.51 7.27 16.39
CA GLY A 259 5.44 6.20 16.69
C GLY A 259 5.21 4.93 15.88
N GLY A 260 5.99 3.91 16.18
CA GLY A 260 6.03 2.65 15.44
C GLY A 260 7.26 2.51 14.55
N GLY A 261 7.14 1.77 13.47
CA GLY A 261 8.17 1.54 12.46
C GLY A 261 7.83 2.19 11.11
N ASN A 262 8.26 1.55 10.04
CA ASN A 262 7.86 1.92 8.68
C ASN A 262 6.52 1.24 8.37
N SER A 263 5.43 1.87 8.77
CA SER A 263 4.07 1.33 8.66
C SER A 263 3.54 1.48 7.23
N TRP A 264 3.04 0.36 6.67
CA TRP A 264 2.42 0.27 5.36
C TRP A 264 1.15 -0.58 5.43
N GLY A 265 0.26 -0.23 6.31
CA GLY A 265 -1.03 -0.88 6.47
C GLY A 265 -1.73 -0.45 7.73
N LEU A 266 -3.00 -0.16 7.64
CA LEU A 266 -3.89 0.09 8.76
C LEU A 266 -5.27 -0.50 8.47
N ASP A 267 -5.96 -0.92 9.52
CA ASP A 267 -7.34 -1.37 9.44
C ASP A 267 -8.06 -1.15 10.77
N PHE A 268 -9.38 -1.24 10.72
CA PHE A 268 -10.26 -1.19 11.89
C PHE A 268 -10.89 -2.55 12.12
N ASP A 269 -10.85 -3.02 13.36
CA ASP A 269 -11.59 -4.22 13.75
C ASP A 269 -13.11 -3.96 13.81
N ALA A 270 -13.88 -5.00 14.14
CA ALA A 270 -15.34 -4.91 14.21
C ALA A 270 -15.84 -4.01 15.36
N GLN A 271 -14.99 -3.61 16.28
CA GLN A 271 -15.28 -2.68 17.37
C GLN A 271 -14.79 -1.26 17.10
N GLY A 272 -14.13 -1.03 15.95
CA GLY A 272 -13.60 0.26 15.56
C GLY A 272 -12.23 0.58 16.14
N HIS A 273 -11.51 -0.40 16.69
CA HIS A 273 -10.13 -0.19 17.11
C HIS A 273 -9.22 -0.10 15.90
N LEU A 274 -8.40 0.94 15.87
CA LEU A 274 -7.37 1.11 14.84
C LEU A 274 -6.19 0.18 15.11
N LEU A 275 -5.85 -0.64 14.13
CA LEU A 275 -4.65 -1.47 14.13
C LEU A 275 -3.78 -1.07 12.93
N TYR A 276 -2.49 -0.86 13.14
CA TYR A 276 -1.58 -0.53 12.05
C TYR A 276 -0.27 -1.32 12.14
N SER A 277 0.30 -1.62 11.00
CA SER A 277 1.48 -2.47 10.87
C SER A 277 2.76 -1.78 11.36
N THR A 278 3.77 -2.58 11.68
CA THR A 278 5.11 -2.10 12.02
C THR A 278 6.16 -3.06 11.53
N ASN A 279 7.32 -2.54 11.15
CA ASN A 279 8.51 -3.34 10.84
C ASN A 279 9.54 -3.38 11.98
N TYR A 280 9.13 -3.07 13.20
CA TYR A 280 10.02 -3.09 14.36
C TYR A 280 10.26 -4.52 14.83
N GLY A 281 11.47 -5.02 14.66
CA GLY A 281 11.89 -6.41 14.81
C GLY A 281 11.21 -7.20 15.93
N GLY A 282 10.54 -8.29 15.56
CA GLY A 282 9.77 -9.13 16.46
C GLY A 282 8.39 -8.60 16.86
N HIS A 283 8.02 -7.39 16.43
CA HIS A 283 6.69 -6.81 16.59
C HIS A 283 5.95 -6.80 15.26
N LEU A 284 4.63 -6.84 15.30
CA LEU A 284 3.77 -6.98 14.13
C LEU A 284 2.85 -5.78 13.93
N LEU A 285 2.22 -5.33 15.00
CA LEU A 285 1.20 -4.29 14.96
C LEU A 285 1.20 -3.40 16.20
N LEU A 286 0.56 -2.25 16.04
CA LEU A 286 0.22 -1.32 17.11
C LEU A 286 -1.29 -1.16 17.18
N HIS A 287 -1.83 -1.04 18.39
CA HIS A 287 -3.18 -0.58 18.63
C HIS A 287 -3.16 0.96 18.68
N GLY A 288 -3.59 1.60 17.62
CA GLY A 288 -3.61 3.05 17.50
C GLY A 288 -4.66 3.68 18.42
N VAL A 289 -4.22 4.45 19.39
CA VAL A 289 -5.08 5.21 20.30
C VAL A 289 -4.88 6.69 20.06
N GLN A 290 -5.95 7.46 19.97
CA GLN A 290 -5.86 8.90 19.73
C GLN A 290 -5.04 9.58 20.82
N GLY A 291 -4.01 10.34 20.43
CA GLY A 291 -3.06 10.99 21.35
C GLY A 291 -2.00 10.05 21.92
N GLY A 292 -1.95 8.79 21.49
CA GLY A 292 -0.92 7.84 21.89
C GLY A 292 0.44 8.16 21.26
N TYR A 293 1.51 7.90 22.02
CA TYR A 293 2.88 7.97 21.54
C TYR A 293 3.57 6.62 21.76
N TYR A 294 4.06 6.01 20.70
CA TYR A 294 4.60 4.66 20.72
C TYR A 294 6.11 4.66 20.55
N VAL A 295 6.74 3.60 21.05
CA VAL A 295 8.17 3.37 20.84
C VAL A 295 8.49 3.42 19.35
N LYS A 296 9.47 4.23 18.99
CA LYS A 296 9.95 4.39 17.61
C LYS A 296 11.08 3.42 17.32
N SER A 297 11.06 2.80 16.14
CA SER A 297 11.96 1.70 15.80
C SER A 297 13.39 2.10 15.42
N PHE A 298 13.66 3.38 15.11
CA PHE A 298 14.98 3.81 14.63
C PHE A 298 15.42 5.12 15.27
N ALA A 299 16.74 5.29 15.47
CA ALA A 299 17.35 6.46 16.11
C ALA A 299 17.26 7.78 15.31
N LYS A 300 16.63 7.78 14.15
CA LYS A 300 16.41 8.98 13.32
C LYS A 300 15.14 9.74 13.65
N HIS A 301 14.56 9.50 14.80
CA HIS A 301 13.30 10.08 15.22
C HIS A 301 13.52 11.31 16.08
N GLY A 302 12.77 12.34 15.76
CA GLY A 302 12.78 13.59 16.51
C GLY A 302 11.99 13.53 17.82
N ASN A 303 11.74 14.69 18.36
CA ASN A 303 10.94 14.88 19.57
C ASN A 303 9.48 14.46 19.35
N LEU A 304 8.72 14.37 20.45
CA LEU A 304 7.27 14.24 20.40
C LEU A 304 6.66 15.49 19.75
N HIS A 305 5.87 15.29 18.70
CA HIS A 305 5.24 16.39 17.94
C HIS A 305 3.73 16.48 18.15
N ASN A 306 3.08 15.40 18.59
CA ASN A 306 1.65 15.43 18.85
C ASN A 306 1.35 16.26 20.11
N PRO A 307 0.69 17.45 19.99
CA PRO A 307 0.41 18.31 21.13
C PRO A 307 -0.61 17.72 22.11
N TYR A 308 -1.31 16.67 21.71
CA TYR A 308 -2.35 15.98 22.51
C TYR A 308 -1.89 14.62 23.01
N ALA A 309 -0.61 14.27 22.89
CA ALA A 309 -0.10 13.02 23.41
C ALA A 309 -0.30 12.94 24.93
N PHE A 310 -0.95 11.87 25.40
CA PHE A 310 -1.26 11.65 26.81
C PHE A 310 -0.50 10.48 27.43
N GLY A 311 0.15 9.65 26.65
CA GLY A 311 0.86 8.49 27.12
C GLY A 311 1.91 7.98 26.16
N TYR A 312 2.82 7.17 26.70
CA TYR A 312 3.88 6.48 25.97
C TYR A 312 3.63 4.98 26.04
N PHE A 313 3.54 4.32 24.91
CA PHE A 313 3.10 2.93 24.80
C PHE A 313 4.10 2.08 24.03
N ASP A 314 4.13 0.80 24.37
CA ASP A 314 4.79 -0.21 23.57
C ASP A 314 3.91 -0.67 22.40
N HIS A 315 4.54 -1.36 21.46
CA HIS A 315 3.83 -2.13 20.44
C HIS A 315 3.05 -3.27 21.08
N ALA A 316 2.06 -3.81 20.38
CA ALA A 316 1.33 -4.97 20.89
C ALA A 316 2.29 -6.13 21.16
N PRO A 317 2.28 -6.73 22.36
CA PRO A 317 3.10 -7.89 22.66
C PRO A 317 2.85 -9.02 21.67
N HIS A 318 3.92 -9.68 21.23
CA HIS A 318 3.83 -10.69 20.19
C HIS A 318 4.58 -11.97 20.56
N THR A 319 4.01 -13.14 20.27
CA THR A 319 4.60 -14.43 20.58
C THR A 319 4.67 -15.35 19.38
N ASN A 320 5.70 -16.21 19.35
CA ASN A 320 5.92 -17.26 18.35
C ASN A 320 6.15 -16.74 16.91
N PHE A 321 6.66 -15.53 16.77
CA PHE A 321 7.01 -14.96 15.48
C PHE A 321 8.45 -14.46 15.50
N THR A 322 9.25 -14.92 14.59
CA THR A 322 10.68 -14.57 14.47
C THR A 322 11.02 -13.95 13.12
N GLY A 323 10.05 -13.89 12.22
CA GLY A 323 10.17 -13.32 10.88
C GLY A 323 9.65 -11.88 10.81
N GLY A 324 9.68 -11.30 9.61
CA GLY A 324 9.00 -10.05 9.29
C GLY A 324 9.81 -8.82 9.65
N HIS A 325 10.72 -8.45 8.77
CA HIS A 325 11.33 -7.12 8.82
C HIS A 325 10.37 -6.05 8.29
N VAL A 326 9.58 -6.40 7.30
CA VAL A 326 8.61 -5.50 6.67
C VAL A 326 7.25 -6.19 6.63
N THR A 327 6.33 -5.74 7.47
CA THR A 327 4.93 -6.16 7.44
C THR A 327 4.12 -5.08 6.75
N VAL A 328 3.49 -5.41 5.63
CA VAL A 328 2.73 -4.48 4.80
C VAL A 328 1.30 -4.97 4.62
N GLY A 329 0.38 -4.04 4.26
CA GLY A 329 -1.01 -4.37 3.97
C GLY A 329 -1.76 -5.03 5.12
N GLY A 330 -1.38 -4.76 6.38
CA GLY A 330 -1.99 -5.39 7.55
C GLY A 330 -3.48 -5.09 7.67
N MET A 331 -4.30 -6.14 7.77
CA MET A 331 -5.74 -6.03 7.90
C MET A 331 -6.32 -7.03 8.91
N VAL A 332 -7.49 -6.75 9.44
CA VAL A 332 -8.30 -7.72 10.20
C VAL A 332 -9.23 -8.42 9.22
N TYR A 333 -9.13 -9.75 9.11
CA TYR A 333 -10.02 -10.47 8.22
C TYR A 333 -11.45 -10.46 8.76
N GLN A 334 -12.31 -9.74 8.08
CA GLN A 334 -13.74 -9.59 8.36
C GLN A 334 -14.55 -9.96 7.11
N GLY A 335 -14.17 -11.07 6.47
CA GLY A 335 -14.87 -11.71 5.38
C GLY A 335 -15.62 -12.95 5.85
N ASP A 336 -16.43 -13.51 4.96
CA ASP A 336 -17.27 -14.68 5.19
C ASP A 336 -16.93 -15.88 4.29
N LEU A 337 -15.95 -15.72 3.42
CA LEU A 337 -15.54 -16.75 2.46
C LEU A 337 -14.54 -17.76 3.03
N LEU A 338 -13.50 -17.30 3.72
CA LEU A 338 -12.52 -18.17 4.33
C LEU A 338 -13.10 -18.88 5.55
N PRO A 339 -12.55 -20.04 5.98
CA PRO A 339 -12.98 -20.72 7.19
C PRO A 339 -13.09 -19.78 8.39
N GLU A 340 -14.07 -20.01 9.26
CA GLU A 340 -14.36 -19.17 10.43
C GLU A 340 -13.14 -18.99 11.35
N SER A 341 -12.20 -19.94 11.33
CA SER A 341 -10.92 -19.84 12.05
C SER A 341 -10.07 -18.63 11.66
N PHE A 342 -10.28 -18.04 10.48
CA PHE A 342 -9.59 -16.83 10.04
C PHE A 342 -10.31 -15.53 10.42
N ARG A 343 -11.61 -15.60 10.74
CA ARG A 343 -12.39 -14.41 11.09
C ARG A 343 -11.84 -13.73 12.34
N GLY A 344 -11.67 -12.40 12.29
CA GLY A 344 -11.07 -11.60 13.36
C GLY A 344 -9.57 -11.79 13.53
N LYS A 345 -8.88 -12.51 12.63
CA LYS A 345 -7.42 -12.62 12.67
C LYS A 345 -6.78 -11.46 11.94
N TYR A 346 -5.64 -11.01 12.45
CA TYR A 346 -4.81 -10.03 11.77
C TYR A 346 -3.98 -10.74 10.70
N ILE A 347 -4.05 -10.24 9.48
CA ILE A 347 -3.30 -10.76 8.34
C ILE A 347 -2.36 -9.66 7.86
N ALA A 348 -1.09 -10.00 7.73
CA ALA A 348 -0.06 -9.07 7.26
C ALA A 348 0.91 -9.78 6.33
N ALA A 349 1.37 -9.06 5.32
CA ALA A 349 2.32 -9.55 4.36
C ALA A 349 3.76 -9.18 4.75
N ASP A 350 4.67 -10.09 4.47
CA ASP A 350 6.12 -9.92 4.61
C ASP A 350 6.74 -9.83 3.22
N LEU A 351 7.02 -8.62 2.80
CA LEU A 351 7.58 -8.30 1.50
C LEU A 351 8.93 -8.99 1.24
N LEU A 352 9.77 -9.10 2.27
CA LEU A 352 11.10 -9.73 2.19
C LEU A 352 11.05 -11.25 2.43
N GLY A 353 10.06 -11.72 3.18
CA GLY A 353 9.85 -13.13 3.47
C GLY A 353 9.05 -13.87 2.40
N HIS A 354 8.60 -13.17 1.37
CA HIS A 354 7.80 -13.74 0.27
C HIS A 354 6.54 -14.47 0.78
N ALA A 355 5.84 -13.88 1.78
CA ALA A 355 4.77 -14.53 2.50
C ALA A 355 3.67 -13.58 2.94
N ALA A 356 2.50 -14.13 3.24
CA ALA A 356 1.48 -13.50 4.07
C ALA A 356 1.21 -14.40 5.27
N TYR A 357 1.15 -13.79 6.46
CA TYR A 357 0.94 -14.49 7.72
C TYR A 357 -0.43 -14.14 8.30
N TRP A 358 -0.95 -15.06 9.13
CA TRP A 358 -2.11 -14.75 9.96
C TRP A 358 -1.75 -14.84 11.45
N HIS A 359 -2.36 -14.00 12.25
CA HIS A 359 -2.07 -13.86 13.67
C HIS A 359 -3.36 -13.79 14.48
N GLN A 360 -3.34 -14.41 15.65
CA GLN A 360 -4.40 -14.24 16.63
C GLN A 360 -4.25 -12.88 17.30
N ILE A 361 -5.35 -12.15 17.45
CA ILE A 361 -5.45 -10.95 18.27
C ILE A 361 -6.25 -11.34 19.51
N GLN A 362 -5.73 -11.02 20.69
CA GLN A 362 -6.37 -11.31 21.95
C GLN A 362 -6.40 -10.04 22.81
N PRO A 363 -7.54 -9.70 23.43
CA PRO A 363 -7.60 -8.59 24.38
C PRO A 363 -6.60 -8.77 25.52
N LEU A 364 -5.90 -7.68 25.86
CA LEU A 364 -4.96 -7.61 26.99
C LEU A 364 -5.19 -6.27 27.73
N GLY A 365 -6.04 -6.30 28.75
CA GLY A 365 -6.48 -5.08 29.42
C GLY A 365 -7.21 -4.14 28.44
N SER A 366 -6.70 -2.93 28.25
CA SER A 366 -7.23 -1.94 27.30
C SER A 366 -6.56 -1.98 25.91
N THR A 367 -5.74 -2.98 25.65
CA THR A 367 -5.04 -3.18 24.36
C THR A 367 -5.13 -4.64 23.93
N PHE A 368 -4.22 -5.06 23.07
CA PHE A 368 -4.17 -6.41 22.50
C PHE A 368 -2.78 -7.03 22.67
N ALA A 369 -2.76 -8.36 22.75
CA ALA A 369 -1.59 -9.19 22.49
C ALA A 369 -1.81 -9.98 21.21
N THR A 370 -0.74 -10.33 20.52
CA THR A 370 -0.79 -11.10 19.28
C THR A 370 0.02 -12.38 19.39
N ARG A 371 -0.39 -13.39 18.66
CA ARG A 371 0.31 -14.66 18.55
C ARG A 371 0.34 -15.11 17.09
N HIS A 372 1.51 -15.52 16.62
CA HIS A 372 1.64 -16.10 15.28
C HIS A 372 0.76 -17.34 15.13
N GLY A 373 -0.03 -17.38 14.08
CA GLY A 373 -0.92 -18.49 13.77
C GLY A 373 -0.40 -19.40 12.67
N GLY A 374 0.39 -18.85 11.76
CA GLY A 374 0.98 -19.58 10.62
C GLY A 374 0.99 -18.78 9.33
N ASN A 375 1.40 -19.44 8.27
CA ASN A 375 1.39 -18.86 6.93
C ASN A 375 -0.02 -18.95 6.34
N LEU A 376 -0.55 -17.83 5.86
CA LEU A 376 -1.72 -17.81 4.97
C LEU A 376 -1.28 -18.14 3.54
N LEU A 377 -0.10 -17.64 3.16
CA LEU A 377 0.55 -17.88 1.89
C LEU A 377 2.06 -17.83 2.09
N GLN A 378 2.79 -18.76 1.49
CA GLN A 378 4.24 -18.74 1.32
C GLN A 378 4.57 -18.97 -0.14
N SER A 379 5.40 -18.13 -0.74
CA SER A 379 5.89 -18.32 -2.09
C SER A 379 7.34 -18.80 -2.11
N ASN A 380 7.65 -19.74 -3.00
CA ASN A 380 9.02 -20.11 -3.36
C ASN A 380 9.51 -19.38 -4.62
N ASP A 381 8.81 -18.34 -5.03
CA ASP A 381 9.25 -17.39 -6.05
C ASP A 381 9.99 -16.22 -5.35
N PRO A 382 11.31 -16.04 -5.57
CA PRO A 382 12.07 -14.98 -4.90
C PRO A 382 11.72 -13.57 -5.38
N TRP A 383 10.88 -13.44 -6.40
CA TRP A 383 10.38 -12.14 -6.89
C TRP A 383 9.01 -11.81 -6.30
N PHE A 384 8.33 -12.77 -5.68
CA PHE A 384 7.06 -12.50 -5.01
C PHE A 384 7.30 -11.55 -3.83
N ALA A 385 6.71 -10.38 -3.92
CA ALA A 385 6.90 -9.29 -2.98
C ALA A 385 5.55 -8.64 -2.64
N PRO A 386 4.79 -9.22 -1.69
CA PRO A 386 3.46 -8.73 -1.38
C PRO A 386 3.54 -7.31 -0.81
N SER A 387 2.79 -6.39 -1.43
CA SER A 387 2.84 -4.95 -1.14
C SER A 387 1.56 -4.41 -0.52
N ASP A 388 0.42 -5.07 -0.72
CA ASP A 388 -0.86 -4.68 -0.12
C ASP A 388 -1.85 -5.85 -0.07
N LEU A 389 -2.86 -5.74 0.81
CA LEU A 389 -3.91 -6.74 1.06
C LEU A 389 -5.26 -6.05 1.23
N THR A 390 -6.31 -6.61 0.63
CA THR A 390 -7.68 -6.15 0.85
C THR A 390 -8.69 -7.29 0.80
N ILE A 391 -9.89 -7.07 1.35
CA ILE A 391 -11.02 -8.01 1.24
C ILE A 391 -11.88 -7.60 0.06
N GLY A 392 -12.20 -8.57 -0.78
CA GLY A 392 -13.07 -8.36 -1.94
C GLY A 392 -14.58 -8.41 -1.60
N PRO A 393 -15.41 -8.04 -2.58
CA PRO A 393 -16.89 -8.09 -2.45
C PRO A 393 -17.43 -9.48 -2.15
N ASP A 394 -16.69 -10.52 -2.49
CA ASP A 394 -16.99 -11.92 -2.27
C ASP A 394 -16.39 -12.50 -0.97
N GLY A 395 -15.71 -11.67 -0.17
CA GLY A 395 -15.04 -12.10 1.06
C GLY A 395 -13.67 -12.73 0.86
N ALA A 396 -13.20 -12.88 -0.38
CA ALA A 396 -11.84 -13.34 -0.67
C ALA A 396 -10.79 -12.30 -0.28
N ILE A 397 -9.57 -12.75 0.01
CA ILE A 397 -8.43 -11.87 0.22
C ILE A 397 -7.74 -11.63 -1.12
N THR A 398 -7.55 -10.38 -1.47
CA THR A 398 -6.77 -9.96 -2.64
C THR A 398 -5.40 -9.50 -2.17
N ILE A 399 -4.34 -9.97 -2.83
CA ILE A 399 -2.94 -9.64 -2.52
C ILE A 399 -2.29 -9.02 -3.76
N ALA A 400 -1.73 -7.84 -3.59
CA ALA A 400 -0.85 -7.21 -4.56
C ALA A 400 0.56 -7.76 -4.43
N ASP A 401 1.19 -8.09 -5.55
CA ASP A 401 2.56 -8.55 -5.68
C ASP A 401 3.36 -7.54 -6.52
N TRP A 402 4.25 -6.82 -5.87
CA TRP A 402 5.16 -5.88 -6.52
C TRP A 402 6.01 -6.55 -7.61
N HIS A 403 6.36 -7.80 -7.38
CA HIS A 403 7.09 -8.70 -8.27
C HIS A 403 8.40 -8.12 -8.82
N ASP A 404 9.36 -7.93 -7.95
CA ASP A 404 10.71 -7.46 -8.28
C ASP A 404 11.73 -8.15 -7.35
N ALA A 405 12.91 -8.43 -7.84
CA ALA A 405 14.02 -8.93 -7.03
C ALA A 405 14.51 -7.88 -6.02
N ARG A 406 14.14 -6.62 -6.19
CA ARG A 406 14.55 -5.48 -5.36
C ARG A 406 13.32 -4.77 -4.80
N THR A 407 13.05 -4.98 -3.54
CA THR A 407 11.84 -4.45 -2.92
C THR A 407 12.08 -3.65 -1.65
N ALA A 408 13.32 -3.64 -1.14
CA ALA A 408 13.63 -2.94 0.09
C ALA A 408 14.70 -1.88 -0.14
N HIS A 409 14.59 -0.80 0.61
CA HIS A 409 15.53 0.31 0.70
C HIS A 409 15.90 0.93 -0.66
N PRO A 410 15.34 2.09 -1.00
CA PRO A 410 15.60 2.73 -2.27
C PRO A 410 17.09 3.03 -2.39
N ASP A 411 17.70 2.40 -3.38
CA ASP A 411 18.96 2.87 -3.92
C ASP A 411 18.57 3.77 -5.10
N PRO A 412 18.68 5.09 -4.98
CA PRO A 412 18.19 6.00 -6.01
C PRO A 412 18.94 5.86 -7.33
N ASP A 413 20.08 5.20 -7.32
CA ASP A 413 20.91 4.96 -8.51
C ASP A 413 20.73 3.54 -9.08
N ALA A 414 19.94 2.70 -8.41
CA ALA A 414 19.67 1.36 -8.86
C ALA A 414 18.70 1.31 -10.05
N SER A 415 18.92 0.30 -10.89
CA SER A 415 17.96 -0.07 -11.92
C SER A 415 16.83 -0.88 -11.30
N TRP A 416 15.60 -0.48 -11.55
CA TRP A 416 14.36 -1.14 -11.09
C TRP A 416 13.63 -1.76 -12.29
N ASP A 417 13.17 -2.99 -12.15
CA ASP A 417 12.29 -3.60 -13.12
C ASP A 417 10.85 -3.10 -12.91
N ARG A 418 10.37 -2.28 -13.84
CA ARG A 418 9.01 -1.72 -13.80
C ARG A 418 8.07 -2.41 -14.78
N SER A 419 8.42 -3.58 -15.26
CA SER A 419 7.64 -4.31 -16.27
C SER A 419 6.66 -5.32 -15.66
N ASN A 420 6.86 -5.72 -14.41
CA ASN A 420 6.13 -6.77 -13.73
C ASN A 420 5.24 -6.24 -12.60
N GLY A 421 4.21 -7.01 -12.29
CA GLY A 421 3.31 -6.82 -11.16
C GLY A 421 2.10 -7.71 -11.29
N ARG A 422 1.57 -8.20 -10.17
CA ARG A 422 0.48 -9.20 -10.18
C ARG A 422 -0.48 -8.99 -9.05
N ILE A 423 -1.66 -9.52 -9.23
CA ILE A 423 -2.69 -9.57 -8.18
C ILE A 423 -3.15 -11.02 -8.08
N PHE A 424 -3.12 -11.53 -6.86
CA PHE A 424 -3.63 -12.86 -6.53
C PHE A 424 -4.84 -12.76 -5.63
N ARG A 425 -5.74 -13.74 -5.73
CA ARG A 425 -6.94 -13.90 -4.91
C ARG A 425 -6.84 -15.19 -4.11
N ILE A 426 -6.93 -15.08 -2.78
CA ILE A 426 -6.99 -16.24 -1.88
C ILE A 426 -8.44 -16.57 -1.61
N THR A 427 -8.82 -17.82 -1.87
CA THR A 427 -10.18 -18.33 -1.80
C THR A 427 -10.20 -19.79 -1.35
N THR A 428 -11.38 -20.43 -1.31
CA THR A 428 -11.53 -21.86 -1.01
C THR A 428 -11.77 -22.67 -2.28
N TRP A 429 -11.47 -23.97 -2.26
CA TRP A 429 -11.76 -24.87 -3.39
C TRP A 429 -13.24 -24.97 -3.74
N GLN A 430 -14.12 -24.66 -2.79
CA GLN A 430 -15.59 -24.71 -2.95
C GLN A 430 -16.19 -23.39 -3.39
N SER A 431 -15.39 -22.33 -3.44
CA SER A 431 -15.89 -21.00 -3.81
C SER A 431 -16.32 -21.00 -5.27
N PRO A 432 -17.51 -20.44 -5.56
CA PRO A 432 -17.91 -20.22 -6.94
C PRO A 432 -16.94 -19.27 -7.65
N PRO A 433 -16.94 -19.26 -8.98
CA PRO A 433 -16.42 -18.14 -9.72
C PRO A 433 -16.97 -16.84 -9.15
N ARG A 434 -16.24 -15.73 -9.29
CA ARG A 434 -16.66 -14.44 -8.78
C ARG A 434 -18.14 -14.17 -9.11
N ALA A 435 -18.85 -13.57 -8.16
CA ALA A 435 -20.23 -13.14 -8.40
C ALA A 435 -20.29 -12.11 -9.55
N ALA A 436 -21.42 -12.11 -10.27
CA ALA A 436 -21.67 -11.11 -11.30
C ALA A 436 -21.42 -9.69 -10.79
N PRO A 437 -20.93 -8.77 -11.63
CA PRO A 437 -20.78 -7.38 -11.25
C PRO A 437 -22.07 -6.82 -10.65
N PHE A 438 -21.94 -6.10 -9.56
CA PHE A 438 -23.08 -5.40 -8.95
C PHE A 438 -22.68 -3.95 -8.69
N ASP A 439 -23.69 -3.10 -8.46
CA ASP A 439 -23.48 -1.67 -8.19
C ASP A 439 -24.32 -1.28 -6.96
N LEU A 440 -23.64 -0.97 -5.86
CA LEU A 440 -24.29 -0.55 -4.61
C LEU A 440 -25.06 0.76 -4.78
N SER A 441 -24.73 1.58 -5.76
CA SER A 441 -25.43 2.83 -6.04
C SER A 441 -26.86 2.63 -6.57
N LEU A 442 -27.19 1.43 -7.04
CA LEU A 442 -28.53 1.07 -7.46
C LEU A 442 -29.45 0.71 -6.29
N LEU A 443 -28.89 0.49 -5.10
CA LEU A 443 -29.66 0.21 -3.89
C LEU A 443 -30.29 1.49 -3.35
N THR A 444 -31.48 1.38 -2.78
CA THR A 444 -32.09 2.46 -2.01
C THR A 444 -31.35 2.70 -0.69
N ASP A 445 -31.56 3.87 -0.06
CA ASP A 445 -30.93 4.19 1.24
C ASP A 445 -31.26 3.15 2.31
N MET A 446 -32.50 2.65 2.31
CA MET A 446 -32.93 1.62 3.25
C MET A 446 -32.26 0.28 2.98
N GLN A 447 -32.07 -0.10 1.72
CA GLN A 447 -31.33 -1.31 1.36
C GLN A 447 -29.85 -1.20 1.74
N LEU A 448 -29.22 -0.03 1.54
CA LEU A 448 -27.84 0.22 2.00
C LEU A 448 -27.74 0.10 3.53
N MET A 449 -28.74 0.63 4.28
CA MET A 449 -28.80 0.45 5.73
C MET A 449 -29.00 -1.00 6.13
N ASP A 450 -29.80 -1.79 5.39
CA ASP A 450 -29.95 -3.22 5.65
C ASP A 450 -28.62 -3.96 5.48
N GLU A 451 -27.83 -3.63 4.45
CA GLU A 451 -26.46 -4.18 4.28
C GLU A 451 -25.52 -3.80 5.44
N ILE A 452 -25.57 -2.55 5.92
CA ILE A 452 -24.77 -2.08 7.05
C ILE A 452 -25.14 -2.79 8.35
N LEU A 453 -26.43 -2.92 8.62
CA LEU A 453 -26.96 -3.47 9.88
C LEU A 453 -27.07 -4.99 9.88
N HIS A 454 -26.81 -5.65 8.75
CA HIS A 454 -27.03 -7.09 8.62
C HIS A 454 -26.17 -7.88 9.63
N PRO A 455 -26.75 -8.63 10.57
CA PRO A 455 -25.99 -9.27 11.63
C PRO A 455 -25.12 -10.43 11.14
N VAL A 456 -25.52 -11.07 10.04
CA VAL A 456 -24.86 -12.26 9.47
C VAL A 456 -23.87 -11.92 8.38
N SER A 457 -24.02 -10.76 7.70
CA SER A 457 -23.04 -10.34 6.71
C SER A 457 -21.74 -9.93 7.39
N ALA A 458 -20.83 -10.87 7.47
CA ALA A 458 -19.51 -10.63 8.06
C ALA A 458 -18.56 -9.91 7.10
N ASN A 459 -18.99 -9.61 5.85
CA ASN A 459 -18.13 -8.95 4.88
C ASN A 459 -18.06 -7.44 5.15
N ALA A 460 -16.97 -7.02 5.83
CA ALA A 460 -16.71 -5.63 6.17
C ALA A 460 -16.63 -4.71 4.94
N TRP A 461 -16.16 -5.24 3.79
CA TRP A 461 -16.13 -4.47 2.55
C TRP A 461 -17.54 -3.95 2.21
N LYS A 462 -18.55 -4.82 2.27
CA LYS A 462 -19.93 -4.47 1.91
C LYS A 462 -20.51 -3.40 2.84
N LYS A 463 -20.29 -3.53 4.15
CA LYS A 463 -20.71 -2.54 5.15
C LYS A 463 -20.04 -1.18 4.95
N ARG A 464 -18.70 -1.20 4.75
CA ARG A 464 -17.89 0.01 4.53
C ARG A 464 -18.32 0.72 3.24
N ARG A 465 -18.49 -0.01 2.13
CA ARG A 465 -18.93 0.58 0.84
C ARG A 465 -20.34 1.10 0.87
N SER A 466 -21.29 0.39 1.51
CA SER A 466 -22.65 0.88 1.70
C SER A 466 -22.69 2.19 2.50
N ARG A 467 -21.88 2.31 3.56
CA ARG A 467 -21.76 3.58 4.32
C ARG A 467 -21.14 4.68 3.47
N GLN A 468 -20.10 4.39 2.70
CA GLN A 468 -19.49 5.37 1.79
C GLN A 468 -20.45 5.84 0.71
N GLU A 469 -21.31 4.94 0.20
CA GLU A 469 -22.35 5.30 -0.77
C GLU A 469 -23.39 6.24 -0.15
N LEU A 470 -23.83 6.00 1.08
CA LEU A 470 -24.71 6.93 1.80
C LEU A 470 -24.02 8.30 2.01
N VAL A 471 -22.73 8.29 2.37
CA VAL A 471 -21.96 9.55 2.49
C VAL A 471 -21.81 10.24 1.12
N ARG A 472 -21.66 9.50 0.03
CA ARG A 472 -21.65 10.08 -1.33
C ARG A 472 -22.94 10.80 -1.66
N ARG A 473 -24.09 10.24 -1.28
CA ARG A 473 -25.42 10.83 -1.52
C ARG A 473 -25.68 12.07 -0.68
N TYR A 474 -25.28 12.05 0.57
CA TYR A 474 -25.68 13.03 1.58
C TYR A 474 -24.52 13.76 2.26
N GLY A 475 -23.30 13.32 2.06
CA GLY A 475 -22.10 13.97 2.55
C GLY A 475 -21.61 15.05 1.58
N SER A 476 -20.79 15.95 2.08
CA SER A 476 -20.13 16.96 1.25
C SER A 476 -18.69 17.16 1.66
N LEU A 477 -17.90 17.76 0.78
CA LEU A 477 -16.61 18.33 1.15
C LEU A 477 -16.83 19.68 1.85
N ALA A 478 -15.80 20.15 2.57
CA ALA A 478 -15.84 21.44 3.25
C ALA A 478 -16.25 22.58 2.29
N GLY A 479 -17.22 23.37 2.70
CA GLY A 479 -17.77 24.50 1.92
C GLY A 479 -18.89 24.14 0.94
N GLU A 480 -19.26 22.88 0.79
CA GLU A 480 -20.40 22.46 -0.04
C GLU A 480 -21.69 22.45 0.79
N LYS A 481 -22.79 22.91 0.18
CA LYS A 481 -24.12 22.88 0.82
C LYS A 481 -24.76 21.51 0.63
N ILE A 482 -25.42 21.02 1.67
CA ILE A 482 -26.16 19.76 1.67
C ILE A 482 -27.64 20.06 1.79
N GLU A 483 -28.45 19.49 0.91
CA GLU A 483 -29.91 19.52 1.02
C GLU A 483 -30.40 18.47 2.04
N GLN A 484 -31.26 18.90 2.96
CA GLN A 484 -31.96 17.98 3.87
C GLN A 484 -33.27 17.56 3.22
N THR A 485 -33.29 16.34 2.72
CA THR A 485 -34.48 15.72 2.13
C THR A 485 -35.25 14.92 3.18
N GLU A 486 -36.50 14.58 2.87
CA GLU A 486 -37.31 13.66 3.70
C GLU A 486 -36.60 12.30 3.85
N SER A 487 -36.04 11.77 2.75
CA SER A 487 -35.25 10.55 2.74
C SER A 487 -34.05 10.60 3.70
N PHE A 488 -33.34 11.72 3.72
CA PHE A 488 -32.23 11.93 4.65
C PHE A 488 -32.69 11.88 6.11
N ASN A 489 -33.81 12.56 6.43
CA ASN A 489 -34.34 12.56 7.79
C ASN A 489 -34.78 11.16 8.23
N ALA A 490 -35.44 10.40 7.34
CA ALA A 490 -35.81 9.02 7.61
C ALA A 490 -34.58 8.12 7.85
N LEU A 491 -33.51 8.33 7.08
CA LEU A 491 -32.25 7.61 7.25
C LEU A 491 -31.59 7.91 8.62
N ILE A 492 -31.53 9.19 9.02
CA ILE A 492 -31.00 9.60 10.33
C ILE A 492 -31.80 9.00 11.49
N GLU A 493 -33.15 9.00 11.40
CA GLU A 493 -34.00 8.38 12.41
C GLU A 493 -33.76 6.88 12.50
N ARG A 494 -33.64 6.18 11.37
CA ARG A 494 -33.29 4.75 11.35
C ARG A 494 -31.94 4.45 12.01
N CYS A 495 -30.91 5.24 11.70
CA CYS A 495 -29.60 5.11 12.36
C CYS A 495 -29.72 5.29 13.88
N ARG A 496 -30.41 6.33 14.31
CA ARG A 496 -30.62 6.62 15.74
C ARG A 496 -31.35 5.45 16.44
N ASP A 497 -32.45 4.98 15.86
CA ASP A 497 -33.26 3.93 16.43
C ASP A 497 -32.49 2.60 16.53
N ALA A 498 -31.71 2.26 15.49
CA ALA A 498 -30.84 1.08 15.51
C ALA A 498 -29.73 1.20 16.55
N ALA A 499 -29.09 2.38 16.68
CA ALA A 499 -28.04 2.61 17.68
C ALA A 499 -28.54 2.49 19.13
N LEU A 500 -29.80 2.90 19.40
CA LEU A 500 -30.38 2.92 20.74
C LEU A 500 -31.11 1.63 21.12
N ARG A 501 -31.62 0.87 20.17
CA ARG A 501 -32.53 -0.25 20.40
C ARG A 501 -32.01 -1.60 19.90
N SER A 502 -30.82 -1.66 19.31
CA SER A 502 -30.25 -2.93 18.87
C SER A 502 -29.80 -3.76 20.07
N ASP A 503 -30.29 -4.98 20.18
CA ASP A 503 -29.78 -5.97 21.14
C ASP A 503 -28.41 -6.52 20.71
N GLU A 504 -27.99 -6.24 19.49
CA GLU A 504 -26.72 -6.65 18.91
C GLU A 504 -25.71 -5.47 18.95
N PRO A 505 -24.66 -5.54 19.79
CA PRO A 505 -23.69 -4.43 19.94
C PRO A 505 -23.01 -4.02 18.63
N SER A 506 -22.75 -4.98 17.74
CA SER A 506 -22.14 -4.70 16.43
C SER A 506 -23.07 -3.87 15.53
N GLY A 507 -24.35 -4.18 15.50
CA GLY A 507 -25.36 -3.43 14.76
C GLY A 507 -25.55 -2.01 15.31
N ALA A 508 -25.52 -1.85 16.63
CA ALA A 508 -25.61 -0.55 17.29
C ALA A 508 -24.39 0.34 16.93
N LEU A 509 -23.17 -0.22 16.93
CA LEU A 509 -21.96 0.49 16.53
C LEU A 509 -22.01 0.90 15.06
N GLU A 510 -22.38 0.01 14.15
CA GLU A 510 -22.50 0.32 12.71
C GLU A 510 -23.52 1.44 12.45
N ALA A 511 -24.66 1.42 13.15
CA ALA A 511 -25.66 2.48 13.09
C ALA A 511 -25.12 3.82 13.61
N LEU A 512 -24.43 3.81 14.74
CA LEU A 512 -23.80 5.00 15.33
C LEU A 512 -22.75 5.59 14.38
N TRP A 513 -21.87 4.77 13.82
CA TRP A 513 -20.85 5.22 12.88
C TRP A 513 -21.45 5.80 11.60
N THR A 514 -22.50 5.17 11.08
CA THR A 514 -23.23 5.70 9.92
C THR A 514 -23.86 7.06 10.23
N TRP A 515 -24.51 7.18 11.39
CA TRP A 515 -25.10 8.42 11.86
C TRP A 515 -24.06 9.54 12.02
N ILE A 516 -22.89 9.24 12.62
CA ILE A 516 -21.78 10.17 12.76
C ILE A 516 -21.28 10.62 11.38
N SER A 517 -20.99 9.68 10.48
CA SER A 517 -20.47 9.97 9.15
C SER A 517 -21.39 10.86 8.32
N LEU A 518 -22.71 10.71 8.47
CA LEU A 518 -23.71 11.51 7.77
C LEU A 518 -23.92 12.90 8.39
N ARG A 519 -23.65 13.08 9.67
CA ARG A 519 -23.87 14.36 10.39
C ARG A 519 -22.64 15.24 10.54
N HIS A 520 -21.44 14.73 10.34
CA HIS A 520 -20.23 15.52 10.40
C HIS A 520 -20.25 16.68 9.37
N GLY A 521 -20.00 17.90 9.85
CA GLY A 521 -20.14 19.14 9.07
C GLY A 521 -21.51 19.83 9.23
N ARG A 522 -22.39 19.29 10.08
CA ARG A 522 -23.71 19.85 10.41
C ARG A 522 -23.78 20.14 11.90
N ALA A 523 -23.06 21.14 12.37
CA ALA A 523 -23.22 21.69 13.71
C ALA A 523 -24.29 22.77 13.72
#